data_61b84cf4ad0fc0cd6843af140c8bac32
#
_entry.id   61b84cf4ad0fc0cd6843af140c8bac32
#
_cell.length_a   1.000
_cell.length_b   1.000
_cell.length_c   1.000
_cell.angle_alpha   90.00
_cell.angle_beta   90.00
_cell.angle_gamma   90.00
#
_symmetry.space_group_name_H-M   'P 1'
#
loop_
_entity.id
_entity.type
_entity.pdbx_description
1 polymer ?
#
loop_
_entity_poly.entity_id
_entity_poly.type
_entity_poly.pdbx_seq_one_letter_code
_entity_poly.pdbx_strand_id
1 'polypeptide(L)'
;MAKIENPMVEVEESIELNDKDISNILLTCLKNFTKNYAVSLTEASNDNLYSVYKKQFDSLSKLQRETFELIFRNGWYTLEEANSSKVGEQYNKLNKCYLNLEEDEEE
;
A
#
# COMPACT_ATOMS: atom_id res chain seq x y z
N MET A 1 13.42 -0.10 -16.52
CA MET A 1 11.99 0.15 -16.23
C MET A 1 11.68 1.63 -16.35
N ALA A 2 10.56 1.94 -16.97
CA ALA A 2 10.12 3.32 -17.07
C ALA A 2 9.68 3.86 -15.71
N LYS A 3 10.12 5.05 -15.38
CA LYS A 3 9.71 5.75 -14.16
C LYS A 3 8.46 6.56 -14.43
N ILE A 4 7.53 6.53 -13.50
CA ILE A 4 6.29 7.29 -13.57
C ILE A 4 6.31 8.30 -12.44
N GLU A 5 6.44 9.57 -12.81
CA GLU A 5 6.53 10.66 -11.83
C GLU A 5 6.00 11.96 -12.41
N ASN A 6 5.59 12.86 -11.55
CA ASN A 6 5.23 14.22 -11.91
C ASN A 6 6.43 15.16 -11.70
N PRO A 7 6.45 16.32 -12.35
CA PRO A 7 7.47 17.33 -12.03
C PRO A 7 7.48 17.63 -10.53
N MET A 8 8.68 17.64 -9.94
CA MET A 8 8.84 17.88 -8.52
C MET A 8 8.57 19.34 -8.19
N VAL A 9 7.65 19.56 -7.26
CA VAL A 9 7.46 20.88 -6.66
C VAL A 9 8.62 21.10 -5.69
N GLU A 10 9.36 22.19 -5.90
CA GLU A 10 10.50 22.53 -5.07
C GLU A 10 10.06 22.90 -3.65
N VAL A 11 10.79 22.40 -2.67
CA VAL A 11 10.61 22.72 -1.26
C VAL A 11 11.93 23.23 -0.69
N GLU A 12 11.85 24.03 0.36
CA GLU A 12 13.01 24.58 1.01
C GLU A 12 13.83 23.48 1.68
N GLU A 13 15.10 23.38 1.33
CA GLU A 13 16.04 22.48 1.99
C GLU A 13 16.58 23.15 3.26
N SER A 14 16.27 22.56 4.41
CA SER A 14 16.73 23.07 5.69
C SER A 14 16.88 21.93 6.68
N ILE A 15 17.43 22.22 7.87
CA ILE A 15 17.48 21.28 8.98
C ILE A 15 16.05 20.99 9.49
N GLU A 16 15.15 21.94 9.31
CA GLU A 16 13.73 21.79 9.66
C GLU A 16 13.01 20.93 8.63
N LEU A 17 12.00 20.20 9.07
CA LEU A 17 11.16 19.39 8.20
C LEU A 17 10.37 20.29 7.24
N ASN A 18 10.42 19.97 5.96
CA ASN A 18 9.63 20.63 4.95
C ASN A 18 8.35 19.83 4.62
N ASP A 19 7.50 20.37 3.76
CA ASP A 19 6.24 19.73 3.40
C ASP A 19 6.44 18.34 2.78
N LYS A 20 7.50 18.16 2.01
CA LYS A 20 7.86 16.87 1.44
C LYS A 20 8.17 15.84 2.53
N ASP A 21 8.99 16.22 3.50
CA ASP A 21 9.38 15.33 4.60
C ASP A 21 8.18 14.95 5.46
N ILE A 22 7.37 15.94 5.84
CA ILE A 22 6.16 15.72 6.64
C ILE A 22 5.19 14.79 5.92
N SER A 23 4.96 15.03 4.63
CA SER A 23 4.04 14.22 3.81
C SER A 23 4.53 12.78 3.70
N ASN A 24 5.83 12.55 3.51
CA ASN A 24 6.40 11.22 3.43
C ASN A 24 6.34 10.47 4.77
N ILE A 25 6.56 11.16 5.88
CA ILE A 25 6.40 10.58 7.23
C ILE A 25 4.95 10.18 7.44
N LEU A 26 4.01 11.05 7.10
CA LEU A 26 2.58 10.76 7.23
C LEU A 26 2.18 9.54 6.38
N LEU A 27 2.63 9.47 5.14
CA LEU A 27 2.33 8.31 4.28
C LEU A 27 2.86 7.01 4.88
N THR A 28 4.09 7.00 5.40
CA THR A 28 4.68 5.83 6.04
C THR A 28 3.87 5.39 7.25
N CYS A 29 3.46 6.33 8.11
CA CYS A 29 2.62 6.05 9.27
C CYS A 29 1.27 5.47 8.86
N LEU A 30 0.62 6.05 7.85
CA LEU A 30 -0.67 5.58 7.35
C LEU A 30 -0.57 4.17 6.77
N LYS A 31 0.50 3.87 6.02
CA LYS A 31 0.74 2.53 5.51
C LYS A 31 0.88 1.50 6.65
N ASN A 32 1.61 1.85 7.70
CA ASN A 32 1.81 0.97 8.85
C ASN A 32 0.50 0.75 9.62
N PHE A 33 -0.26 1.80 9.89
CA PHE A 33 -1.57 1.68 10.56
C PHE A 33 -2.55 0.84 9.72
N THR A 34 -2.61 1.07 8.43
CA THR A 34 -3.49 0.31 7.53
C THR A 34 -3.14 -1.18 7.56
N LYS A 35 -1.86 -1.52 7.51
CA LYS A 35 -1.40 -2.91 7.62
C LYS A 35 -1.77 -3.54 8.97
N ASN A 36 -1.60 -2.81 10.06
CA ASN A 36 -1.94 -3.28 11.39
C ASN A 36 -3.44 -3.54 11.54
N TYR A 37 -4.29 -2.67 11.01
CA TYR A 37 -5.73 -2.89 11.00
C TYR A 37 -6.14 -4.07 10.11
N ALA A 38 -5.47 -4.28 8.98
CA ALA A 38 -5.71 -5.45 8.14
C ALA A 38 -5.44 -6.76 8.91
N VAL A 39 -4.34 -6.81 9.66
CA VAL A 39 -4.02 -7.96 10.54
C VAL A 39 -5.08 -8.11 11.63
N SER A 40 -5.48 -7.02 12.29
CA SER A 40 -6.51 -7.04 13.33
C SER A 40 -7.84 -7.56 12.81
N LEU A 41 -8.21 -7.23 11.58
CA LEU A 41 -9.42 -7.75 10.94
C LEU A 41 -9.40 -9.28 10.83
N THR A 42 -8.25 -9.87 10.52
CA THR A 42 -8.11 -11.32 10.40
C THR A 42 -8.25 -12.03 11.76
N GLU A 43 -8.01 -11.32 12.85
CA GLU A 43 -8.02 -11.85 14.21
C GLU A 43 -9.27 -11.46 15.00
N ALA A 44 -10.17 -10.66 14.43
CA ALA A 44 -11.38 -10.21 15.11
C ALA A 44 -12.32 -11.37 15.38
N SER A 45 -12.62 -11.63 16.65
CA SER A 45 -13.34 -12.80 17.11
C SER A 45 -14.85 -12.66 17.15
N ASN A 46 -15.39 -11.45 17.03
CA ASN A 46 -16.84 -11.21 17.00
C ASN A 46 -17.20 -10.13 15.98
N ASP A 47 -18.48 -10.13 15.60
CA ASP A 47 -19.00 -9.29 14.52
C ASP A 47 -18.92 -7.79 14.86
N ASN A 48 -19.14 -7.42 16.13
CA ASN A 48 -19.07 -6.03 16.56
C ASN A 48 -17.64 -5.49 16.45
N LEU A 49 -16.67 -6.24 16.92
CA LEU A 49 -15.26 -5.88 16.83
C LEU A 49 -14.80 -5.80 15.38
N TYR A 50 -15.16 -6.80 14.57
CA TYR A 50 -14.87 -6.81 13.15
C TYR A 50 -15.44 -5.57 12.44
N SER A 51 -16.68 -5.21 12.73
CA SER A 51 -17.34 -4.05 12.13
C SER A 51 -16.64 -2.73 12.47
N VAL A 52 -16.21 -2.56 13.72
CA VAL A 52 -15.46 -1.37 14.16
C VAL A 52 -14.11 -1.30 13.46
N TYR A 53 -13.37 -2.39 13.45
CA TYR A 53 -12.06 -2.45 12.77
C TYR A 53 -12.17 -2.20 11.27
N LYS A 54 -13.21 -2.74 10.63
CA LYS A 54 -13.43 -2.54 9.21
C LYS A 54 -13.68 -1.07 8.86
N LYS A 55 -14.49 -0.38 9.65
CA LYS A 55 -14.74 1.06 9.46
C LYS A 55 -13.46 1.86 9.58
N GLN A 56 -12.65 1.58 10.59
CA GLN A 56 -11.37 2.26 10.80
C GLN A 56 -10.39 1.94 9.68
N PHE A 57 -10.32 0.68 9.25
CA PHE A 57 -9.50 0.28 8.12
C PHE A 57 -9.89 1.02 6.84
N ASP A 58 -11.17 1.10 6.53
CA ASP A 58 -11.67 1.80 5.33
C ASP A 58 -11.29 3.29 5.37
N SER A 59 -11.44 3.95 6.52
CA SER A 59 -11.07 5.35 6.71
C SER A 59 -9.57 5.58 6.55
N LEU A 60 -8.75 4.73 7.13
CA LEU A 60 -7.29 4.82 7.03
C LEU A 60 -6.80 4.53 5.61
N SER A 61 -7.40 3.55 4.94
CA SER A 61 -7.08 3.22 3.55
C SER A 61 -7.38 4.39 2.62
N LYS A 62 -8.52 5.06 2.83
CA LYS A 62 -8.89 6.24 2.07
C LYS A 62 -7.92 7.39 2.30
N LEU A 63 -7.58 7.67 3.55
CA LEU A 63 -6.64 8.73 3.91
C LEU A 63 -5.25 8.44 3.34
N GLN A 64 -4.81 7.19 3.41
CA GLN A 64 -3.55 6.75 2.82
C GLN A 64 -3.53 7.02 1.31
N ARG A 65 -4.61 6.69 0.63
CA ARG A 65 -4.74 6.90 -0.83
C ARG A 65 -4.69 8.39 -1.17
N GLU A 66 -5.43 9.21 -0.46
CA GLU A 66 -5.43 10.66 -0.67
C GLU A 66 -4.06 11.28 -0.41
N THR A 67 -3.36 10.83 0.63
CA THR A 67 -2.01 11.28 0.96
C THR A 67 -1.02 10.87 -0.13
N PHE A 68 -1.10 9.62 -0.61
CA PHE A 68 -0.28 9.13 -1.70
C PHE A 68 -0.48 9.97 -2.97
N GLU A 69 -1.73 10.25 -3.33
CA GLU A 69 -2.04 11.05 -4.52
C GLU A 69 -1.49 12.47 -4.41
N LEU A 70 -1.56 13.07 -3.22
CA LEU A 70 -0.99 14.38 -2.96
C LEU A 70 0.53 14.37 -3.19
N ILE A 71 1.23 13.41 -2.62
CA ILE A 71 2.67 13.25 -2.71
C ILE A 71 3.08 12.99 -4.16
N PHE A 72 2.36 12.13 -4.85
CA PHE A 72 2.62 11.82 -6.25
C PHE A 72 2.41 13.02 -7.17
N ARG A 73 1.33 13.79 -6.96
CA ARG A 73 1.05 15.00 -7.74
C ARG A 73 2.13 16.07 -7.59
N ASN A 74 2.76 16.17 -6.42
CA ASN A 74 3.85 17.11 -6.17
C ASN A 74 5.22 16.61 -6.65
N GLY A 75 5.27 15.42 -7.24
CA GLY A 75 6.51 14.84 -7.73
C GLY A 75 7.44 14.34 -6.63
N TRP A 76 6.91 14.11 -5.44
CA TRP A 76 7.68 13.63 -4.29
C TRP A 76 7.69 12.10 -4.17
N TYR A 77 7.06 11.42 -5.07
CA TYR A 77 7.02 9.96 -5.11
C TYR A 77 7.16 9.49 -6.56
N THR A 78 8.10 8.60 -6.79
CA THR A 78 8.35 8.01 -8.11
C THR A 78 7.82 6.59 -8.13
N LEU A 79 7.01 6.29 -9.15
CA LEU A 79 6.57 4.94 -9.43
C LEU A 79 7.44 4.34 -10.53
N GLU A 80 7.66 3.04 -10.48
CA GLU A 80 8.29 2.30 -11.56
C GLU A 80 7.27 1.36 -12.20
N GLU A 81 7.24 1.36 -13.52
CA GLU A 81 6.39 0.46 -14.26
C GLU A 81 6.87 -0.99 -14.05
N ALA A 82 5.94 -1.87 -13.68
CA ALA A 82 6.27 -3.27 -13.48
C ALA A 82 6.67 -3.93 -14.80
N ASN A 83 7.78 -4.64 -14.79
CA ASN A 83 8.23 -5.42 -15.94
C ASN A 83 7.22 -6.55 -16.20
N SER A 84 6.74 -6.65 -17.44
CA SER A 84 5.76 -7.66 -17.82
C SER A 84 6.26 -9.10 -17.59
N SER A 85 7.56 -9.34 -17.73
CA SER A 85 8.16 -10.65 -17.40
C SER A 85 8.03 -11.00 -15.92
N LYS A 86 8.27 -10.01 -15.04
CA LYS A 86 8.13 -10.22 -13.59
C LYS A 86 6.68 -10.44 -13.18
N VAL A 87 5.74 -9.72 -13.79
CA VAL A 87 4.31 -9.92 -13.57
C VAL A 87 3.90 -11.34 -13.99
N GLY A 88 4.37 -11.79 -15.18
CA GLY A 88 4.13 -13.14 -15.67
C GLY A 88 4.71 -14.23 -14.76
N GLU A 89 5.91 -14.01 -14.22
CA GLU A 89 6.54 -14.93 -13.25
C GLU A 89 5.71 -15.07 -11.97
N GLN A 90 5.24 -13.95 -11.43
CA GLN A 90 4.39 -13.95 -10.24
C GLN A 90 3.06 -14.66 -10.49
N TYR A 91 2.45 -14.40 -11.63
CA TYR A 91 1.22 -15.08 -12.03
C TYR A 91 1.42 -16.59 -12.09
N ASN A 92 2.48 -17.05 -12.75
CA ASN A 92 2.79 -18.47 -12.89
C ASN A 92 3.07 -19.13 -11.52
N LYS A 93 3.78 -18.43 -10.66
CA LYS A 93 4.10 -18.91 -9.31
C LYS A 93 2.82 -19.08 -8.47
N LEU A 94 1.94 -18.09 -8.49
CA LEU A 94 0.66 -18.16 -7.77
C LEU A 94 -0.26 -19.24 -8.35
N ASN A 95 -0.26 -19.40 -9.67
CA ASN A 95 -1.05 -20.44 -10.33
C ASN A 95 -0.57 -21.85 -9.93
N LYS A 96 0.74 -22.07 -9.83
CA LYS A 96 1.29 -23.34 -9.33
C LYS A 96 0.86 -23.62 -7.89
N CYS A 97 0.91 -22.60 -7.03
CA CYS A 97 0.44 -22.75 -5.65
C CYS A 97 -1.03 -23.14 -5.60
N TYR A 98 -1.85 -22.52 -6.43
CA TYR A 98 -3.28 -22.83 -6.54
C TYR A 98 -3.51 -24.28 -6.97
N LEU A 99 -2.82 -24.75 -8.01
CA LEU A 99 -2.94 -26.11 -8.50
C LEU A 99 -2.49 -27.15 -7.45
N ASN A 100 -1.42 -26.86 -6.72
CA ASN A 100 -0.94 -27.74 -5.65
C ASN A 100 -1.98 -27.85 -4.52
N LEU A 101 -2.67 -26.76 -4.18
CA LEU A 101 -3.73 -26.77 -3.19
C LEU A 101 -4.93 -27.61 -3.63
N GLU A 102 -5.29 -27.55 -4.92
CA GLU A 102 -6.36 -28.41 -5.48
C GLU A 102 -6.00 -29.89 -5.42
N GLU A 103 -4.75 -30.26 -5.74
CA GLU A 103 -4.28 -31.65 -5.64
C GLU A 103 -4.34 -32.16 -4.21
N ASP A 104 -3.95 -31.34 -3.23
CA ASP A 104 -4.01 -31.68 -1.81
C ASP A 104 -5.45 -31.90 -1.33
N GLU A 105 -6.42 -31.16 -1.86
CA GLU A 105 -7.84 -31.32 -1.54
C GLU A 105 -8.46 -32.60 -2.12
N GLU A 106 -7.94 -33.11 -3.26
CA GLU A 106 -8.43 -34.33 -3.91
C GLU A 106 -7.94 -35.60 -3.23
N GLU A 107 -6.92 -35.54 -2.41
CA GLU A 107 -6.41 -36.67 -1.62
C GLU A 107 -7.21 -36.85 -0.31
#